data_6567d18f668f8a7baf1790371b8bcd5a
#
_entry.id   6567d18f668f8a7baf1790371b8bcd5a
#
_cell.length_a   1.000
_cell.length_b   1.000
_cell.length_c   1.000
_cell.angle_alpha   90.00
_cell.angle_beta   90.00
_cell.angle_gamma   90.00
#
_symmetry.space_group_name_H-M   'P 1'
#
loop_
_entity.id
_entity.type
_entity.pdbx_description
1 polymer ?
#
loop_
_entity_poly.entity_id
_entity_poly.type
_entity_poly.pdbx_seq_one_letter_code
_entity_poly.pdbx_strand_id
1 'polypeptide(L)'
;MLKALGIFLLWYVLYELWLLPDGRLDHWVALRVIDGAALVTRLFGFEVWMHDRVVTIAGNNGIEMVDGCTGISAIGLFLGFVWAYPGQNRSRLYFSLLGIAIIYLVNILRIATLMLMQEWAPQFFDFTHDYSTTTIFY
;
A
#
# COMPACT_ATOMS: atom_id res chain seq x y z
N MET A 1 13.15 3.16 24.10
CA MET A 1 12.17 2.07 23.97
C MET A 1 10.74 2.50 24.33
N LEU A 2 10.47 3.09 25.50
CA LEU A 2 9.10 3.52 25.89
C LEU A 2 8.42 4.49 24.90
N LYS A 3 9.16 5.46 24.34
CA LYS A 3 8.61 6.41 23.36
C LYS A 3 8.17 5.70 22.06
N ALA A 4 8.97 4.77 21.56
CA ALA A 4 8.65 4.02 20.35
C ALA A 4 7.42 3.14 20.57
N LEU A 5 7.34 2.46 21.71
CA LEU A 5 6.18 1.65 22.09
C LEU A 5 4.92 2.52 22.23
N GLY A 6 5.03 3.68 22.88
CA GLY A 6 3.90 4.61 23.03
C GLY A 6 3.39 5.15 21.69
N ILE A 7 4.29 5.52 20.78
CA ILE A 7 3.93 5.99 19.42
C ILE A 7 3.29 4.85 18.62
N PHE A 8 3.85 3.63 18.72
CA PHE A 8 3.29 2.45 18.06
C PHE A 8 1.88 2.15 18.56
N LEU A 9 1.66 2.11 19.88
CA LEU A 9 0.34 1.85 20.45
C LEU A 9 -0.66 2.95 20.09
N LEU A 10 -0.23 4.22 20.14
CA LEU A 10 -1.08 5.34 19.74
C LEU A 10 -1.48 5.24 18.26
N TRP A 11 -0.53 4.92 17.39
CA TRP A 11 -0.79 4.73 15.97
C TRP A 11 -1.72 3.54 15.73
N TYR A 12 -1.46 2.41 16.38
CA TYR A 12 -2.28 1.21 16.26
C TYR A 12 -3.74 1.49 16.66
N VAL A 13 -3.94 2.13 17.81
CA VAL A 13 -5.28 2.51 18.29
C VAL A 13 -5.94 3.50 17.33
N LEU A 14 -5.23 4.51 16.88
CA LEU A 14 -5.76 5.52 15.97
C LEU A 14 -6.16 4.91 14.62
N TYR A 15 -5.30 4.05 14.07
CA TYR A 15 -5.53 3.42 12.78
C TYR A 15 -6.65 2.40 12.84
N GLU A 16 -6.59 1.43 13.76
CA GLU A 16 -7.53 0.32 13.87
C GLU A 16 -8.94 0.76 14.35
N LEU A 17 -9.00 1.72 15.27
CA LEU A 17 -10.27 2.12 15.86
C LEU A 17 -10.93 3.32 15.16
N TRP A 18 -10.19 4.10 14.41
CA TRP A 18 -10.73 5.30 13.79
C TRP A 18 -10.52 5.37 12.29
N LEU A 19 -9.28 5.31 11.80
CA LEU A 19 -8.99 5.50 10.38
C LEU A 19 -9.49 4.33 9.52
N LEU A 20 -9.30 3.11 9.96
CA LEU A 20 -9.74 1.93 9.21
C LEU A 20 -11.27 1.81 9.15
N PRO A 21 -12.04 1.99 10.25
CA PRO A 21 -13.49 1.98 10.18
C PRO A 21 -14.10 3.16 9.39
N ASP A 22 -13.47 4.36 9.38
CA ASP A 22 -13.91 5.50 8.58
C ASP A 22 -13.73 5.23 7.07
N GLY A 23 -12.67 4.52 6.70
CA GLY A 23 -12.40 4.04 5.35
C GLY A 23 -12.12 5.12 4.28
N ARG A 24 -12.33 6.40 4.58
CA ARG A 24 -12.19 7.49 3.59
C ARG A 24 -10.77 7.67 3.10
N LEU A 25 -9.81 7.61 4.02
CA LEU A 25 -8.40 7.75 3.71
C LEU A 25 -7.90 6.54 2.93
N ASP A 26 -8.25 5.32 3.37
CA ASP A 26 -7.93 4.08 2.68
C ASP A 26 -8.53 4.07 1.27
N HIS A 27 -9.79 4.47 1.12
CA HIS A 27 -10.44 4.58 -0.18
C HIS A 27 -9.73 5.57 -1.12
N TRP A 28 -9.39 6.75 -0.64
CA TRP A 28 -8.69 7.75 -1.44
C TRP A 28 -7.29 7.27 -1.88
N VAL A 29 -6.52 6.68 -0.96
CA VAL A 29 -5.19 6.14 -1.27
C VAL A 29 -5.31 4.94 -2.20
N ALA A 30 -6.29 4.05 -1.99
CA ALA A 30 -6.56 2.92 -2.87
C ALA A 30 -6.76 3.37 -4.32
N LEU A 31 -7.60 4.37 -4.56
CA LEU A 31 -7.82 4.91 -5.91
C LEU A 31 -6.53 5.43 -6.54
N ARG A 32 -5.68 6.12 -5.78
CA ARG A 32 -4.39 6.64 -6.28
C ARG A 32 -3.39 5.53 -6.60
N VAL A 33 -3.36 4.49 -5.78
CA VAL A 33 -2.51 3.31 -6.03
C VAL A 33 -3.00 2.55 -7.27
N ILE A 34 -4.31 2.37 -7.42
CA ILE A 34 -4.93 1.74 -8.59
C ILE A 34 -4.63 2.53 -9.87
N ASP A 35 -4.77 3.86 -9.85
CA ASP A 35 -4.43 4.73 -10.98
C ASP A 35 -2.95 4.54 -11.39
N GLY A 36 -2.04 4.52 -10.41
CA GLY A 36 -0.62 4.28 -10.65
C GLY A 36 -0.32 2.89 -11.20
N ALA A 37 -0.94 1.85 -10.63
CA ALA A 37 -0.80 0.48 -11.10
C ALA A 37 -1.35 0.29 -12.51
N ALA A 38 -2.51 0.88 -12.82
CA ALA A 38 -3.08 0.89 -14.16
C ALA A 38 -2.18 1.58 -15.18
N LEU A 39 -1.56 2.71 -14.81
CA LEU A 39 -0.60 3.39 -15.66
C LEU A 39 0.60 2.49 -15.98
N VAL A 40 1.20 1.86 -14.97
CA VAL A 40 2.32 0.93 -15.15
C VAL A 40 1.91 -0.24 -16.05
N THR A 41 0.75 -0.85 -15.82
CA THR A 41 0.27 -1.99 -16.61
C THR A 41 -0.02 -1.59 -18.07
N ARG A 42 -0.56 -0.40 -18.31
CA ARG A 42 -0.76 0.15 -19.66
C ARG A 42 0.56 0.39 -20.41
N LEU A 43 1.63 0.76 -19.72
CA LEU A 43 2.97 0.89 -20.32
C LEU A 43 3.51 -0.45 -20.83
N PHE A 44 3.06 -1.57 -20.27
CA PHE A 44 3.34 -2.92 -20.77
C PHE A 44 2.44 -3.35 -21.92
N GLY A 45 1.51 -2.48 -22.39
CA GLY A 45 0.65 -2.73 -23.53
C GLY A 45 -0.69 -3.43 -23.22
N PHE A 46 -1.07 -3.53 -21.96
CA PHE A 46 -2.34 -4.14 -21.56
C PHE A 46 -3.48 -3.14 -21.49
N GLU A 47 -4.68 -3.55 -21.92
CA GLU A 47 -5.90 -2.77 -21.70
C GLU A 47 -6.39 -2.98 -20.27
N VAL A 48 -6.45 -1.89 -19.50
CA VAL A 48 -6.84 -1.88 -18.10
C VAL A 48 -8.18 -1.17 -17.93
N TRP A 49 -9.11 -1.88 -17.30
CA TRP A 49 -10.42 -1.36 -16.90
C TRP A 49 -10.41 -1.11 -15.39
N MET A 50 -10.96 0.02 -14.99
CA MET A 50 -11.06 0.41 -13.59
C MET A 50 -12.50 0.73 -13.26
N HIS A 51 -12.97 0.19 -12.15
CA HIS A 51 -14.28 0.50 -11.61
C HIS A 51 -14.18 0.58 -10.08
N ASP A 52 -14.26 1.79 -9.55
CA ASP A 52 -14.04 2.08 -8.14
C ASP A 52 -12.69 1.51 -7.65
N ARG A 53 -12.68 0.60 -6.69
CA ARG A 53 -11.48 -0.06 -6.14
C ARG A 53 -11.08 -1.36 -6.84
N VAL A 54 -11.75 -1.68 -7.93
CA VAL A 54 -11.45 -2.86 -8.73
C VAL A 54 -10.68 -2.45 -9.98
N VAL A 55 -9.57 -3.11 -10.21
CA VAL A 55 -8.76 -2.97 -11.42
C VAL A 55 -8.63 -4.32 -12.10
N THR A 56 -8.84 -4.36 -13.41
CA THR A 56 -8.75 -5.58 -14.20
C THR A 56 -8.07 -5.36 -15.55
N ILE A 57 -7.40 -6.38 -16.03
CA ILE A 57 -6.96 -6.47 -17.42
C ILE A 57 -8.11 -7.09 -18.22
N ALA A 58 -8.33 -6.61 -19.43
CA ALA A 58 -9.43 -7.08 -20.28
C ALA A 58 -9.43 -8.61 -20.43
N GLY A 59 -10.53 -9.25 -20.00
CA GLY A 59 -10.70 -10.70 -20.07
C GLY A 59 -10.43 -11.48 -18.77
N ASN A 60 -9.98 -10.82 -17.70
CA ASN A 60 -9.66 -11.46 -16.42
C ASN A 60 -10.60 -11.03 -15.29
N ASN A 61 -10.55 -11.78 -14.19
CA ASN A 61 -11.17 -11.37 -12.93
C ASN A 61 -10.42 -10.15 -12.36
N GLY A 62 -11.18 -9.14 -11.91
CA GLY A 62 -10.60 -7.93 -11.33
C GLY A 62 -9.91 -8.19 -9.99
N ILE A 63 -8.92 -7.36 -9.68
CA ILE A 63 -8.30 -7.27 -8.35
C ILE A 63 -8.99 -6.15 -7.59
N GLU A 64 -9.64 -6.48 -6.49
CA GLU A 64 -10.22 -5.50 -5.57
C GLU A 64 -9.20 -5.11 -4.51
N MET A 65 -9.00 -3.80 -4.34
CA MET A 65 -8.15 -3.26 -3.29
C MET A 65 -8.96 -3.04 -2.03
N VAL A 66 -8.82 -3.96 -1.08
CA VAL A 66 -9.51 -3.88 0.22
C VAL A 66 -8.81 -2.90 1.18
N ASP A 67 -9.56 -2.42 2.18
CA ASP A 67 -9.03 -1.57 3.25
C ASP A 67 -7.90 -2.31 3.99
N GLY A 68 -6.86 -1.57 4.37
CA GLY A 68 -5.64 -2.13 4.96
C GLY A 68 -4.57 -2.56 3.96
N CYS A 69 -4.90 -2.79 2.68
CA CYS A 69 -3.92 -3.09 1.63
C CYS A 69 -3.32 -1.85 0.95
N THR A 70 -3.67 -0.65 1.41
CA THR A 70 -3.26 0.64 0.84
C THR A 70 -1.83 1.05 1.21
N GLY A 71 -1.22 0.38 2.18
CA GLY A 71 0.09 0.74 2.72
C GLY A 71 0.06 1.84 3.79
N ILE A 72 -1.12 2.34 4.18
CA ILE A 72 -1.24 3.40 5.21
C ILE A 72 -0.71 2.93 6.55
N SER A 73 -0.98 1.68 6.95
CA SER A 73 -0.43 1.10 8.17
C SER A 73 1.09 1.06 8.17
N ALA A 74 1.70 0.68 7.04
CA ALA A 74 3.15 0.67 6.87
C ALA A 74 3.74 2.09 6.94
N ILE A 75 3.08 3.07 6.30
CA ILE A 75 3.47 4.49 6.38
C ILE A 75 3.42 4.97 7.83
N GLY A 76 2.35 4.67 8.55
CA GLY A 76 2.22 5.09 9.94
C GLY A 76 3.24 4.47 10.87
N LEU A 77 3.53 3.18 10.73
CA LEU A 77 4.58 2.49 11.48
C LEU A 77 5.96 3.08 11.16
N PHE A 78 6.24 3.33 9.89
CA PHE A 78 7.50 3.95 9.46
C PHE A 78 7.66 5.36 10.03
N LEU A 79 6.63 6.21 9.95
CA LEU A 79 6.64 7.54 10.55
C LEU A 79 6.82 7.48 12.06
N GLY A 80 6.11 6.57 12.74
CA GLY A 80 6.27 6.34 14.17
C GLY A 80 7.72 6.00 14.53
N PHE A 81 8.36 5.13 13.76
CA PHE A 81 9.77 4.79 13.94
C PHE A 81 10.69 5.99 13.74
N VAL A 82 10.56 6.73 12.63
CA VAL A 82 11.41 7.90 12.32
C VAL A 82 11.29 8.98 13.41
N TRP A 83 10.07 9.22 13.91
CA TRP A 83 9.83 10.24 14.94
C TRP A 83 10.15 9.78 16.36
N ALA A 84 10.21 8.48 16.61
CA ALA A 84 10.67 7.93 17.88
C ALA A 84 12.19 8.04 18.06
N TYR A 85 12.93 8.03 16.96
CA TYR A 85 14.39 8.11 16.99
C TYR A 85 14.89 9.54 17.26
N PRO A 86 15.94 9.76 18.08
CA PRO A 86 16.50 11.06 18.29
C PRO A 86 17.23 11.56 17.03
N GLY A 87 16.93 12.78 16.58
CA GLY A 87 17.54 13.36 15.40
C GLY A 87 17.06 14.78 15.12
N GLN A 88 17.69 15.44 14.15
CA GLN A 88 17.29 16.78 13.73
C GLN A 88 15.95 16.74 12.96
N ASN A 89 15.08 17.71 13.21
CA ASN A 89 13.75 17.75 12.61
C ASN A 89 13.78 17.82 11.07
N ARG A 90 14.76 18.49 10.49
CA ARG A 90 14.94 18.55 9.03
C ARG A 90 15.24 17.17 8.42
N SER A 91 16.14 16.42 9.04
CA SER A 91 16.45 15.06 8.60
C SER A 91 15.25 14.13 8.72
N ARG A 92 14.52 14.21 9.84
CA ARG A 92 13.29 13.42 10.04
C ARG A 92 12.23 13.71 8.97
N LEU A 93 12.03 15.00 8.65
CA LEU A 93 11.08 15.39 7.62
C LEU A 93 11.49 14.83 6.25
N TYR A 94 12.76 14.95 5.88
CA TYR A 94 13.28 14.42 4.62
C TYR A 94 13.12 12.90 4.53
N PHE A 95 13.51 12.17 5.58
CA PHE A 95 13.33 10.72 5.63
C PHE A 95 11.86 10.30 5.62
N SER A 96 10.99 11.06 6.29
CA SER A 96 9.54 10.81 6.26
C SER A 96 8.96 10.93 4.85
N LEU A 97 9.30 12.00 4.14
CA LEU A 97 8.82 12.21 2.77
C LEU A 97 9.36 11.14 1.81
N LEU A 98 10.65 10.83 1.91
CA LEU A 98 11.28 9.79 1.11
C LEU A 98 10.65 8.42 1.37
N GLY A 99 10.45 8.06 2.64
CA GLY A 99 9.85 6.79 3.01
C GLY A 99 8.41 6.65 2.56
N ILE A 100 7.59 7.69 2.69
CA ILE A 100 6.22 7.71 2.17
C ILE A 100 6.23 7.47 0.66
N ALA A 101 7.11 8.16 -0.08
CA ALA A 101 7.22 7.99 -1.52
C ALA A 101 7.63 6.55 -1.90
N ILE A 102 8.60 5.97 -1.20
CA ILE A 102 9.05 4.59 -1.44
C ILE A 102 7.93 3.60 -1.15
N ILE A 103 7.26 3.70 0.01
CA ILE A 103 6.16 2.79 0.37
C ILE A 103 5.03 2.89 -0.65
N TYR A 104 4.69 4.10 -1.08
CA TYR A 104 3.68 4.33 -2.10
C TYR A 104 4.04 3.68 -3.45
N LEU A 105 5.28 3.87 -3.92
CA LEU A 105 5.77 3.27 -5.16
C LEU A 105 5.82 1.74 -5.09
N VAL A 106 6.30 1.19 -3.97
CA VAL A 106 6.33 -0.27 -3.76
C VAL A 106 4.91 -0.83 -3.80
N ASN A 107 3.94 -0.13 -3.23
CA ASN A 107 2.55 -0.57 -3.26
C ASN A 107 1.95 -0.54 -4.69
N ILE A 108 2.24 0.49 -5.47
CA ILE A 108 1.87 0.56 -6.90
C ILE A 108 2.48 -0.63 -7.68
N LEU A 109 3.76 -0.88 -7.50
CA LEU A 109 4.46 -1.99 -8.17
C LEU A 109 3.90 -3.35 -7.74
N ARG A 110 3.54 -3.50 -6.48
CA ARG A 110 2.89 -4.71 -5.96
C ARG A 110 1.57 -4.98 -6.70
N ILE A 111 0.68 -3.99 -6.78
CA ILE A 111 -0.61 -4.16 -7.47
C ILE A 111 -0.40 -4.43 -8.97
N ALA A 112 0.50 -3.69 -9.63
CA ALA A 112 0.84 -3.92 -11.02
C ALA A 112 1.40 -5.35 -11.25
N THR A 113 2.25 -5.83 -10.37
CA THR A 113 2.79 -7.20 -10.43
C THR A 113 1.70 -8.26 -10.25
N LEU A 114 0.78 -8.04 -9.31
CA LEU A 114 -0.37 -8.94 -9.12
C LEU A 114 -1.27 -8.99 -10.36
N MET A 115 -1.50 -7.85 -11.01
CA MET A 115 -2.25 -7.78 -12.26
C MET A 115 -1.56 -8.57 -13.39
N LEU A 116 -0.26 -8.38 -13.57
CA LEU A 116 0.52 -9.10 -14.57
C LEU A 116 0.60 -10.61 -14.28
N MET A 117 0.72 -10.99 -13.01
CA MET A 117 0.70 -12.39 -12.61
C MET A 117 -0.66 -13.06 -12.84
N GLN A 118 -1.74 -12.35 -12.65
CA GLN A 118 -3.07 -12.87 -12.97
C GLN A 118 -3.21 -13.21 -14.48
N GLU A 119 -2.54 -12.43 -15.33
CA GLU A 119 -2.52 -12.68 -16.78
C GLU A 119 -1.57 -13.81 -17.18
N TRP A 120 -0.32 -13.80 -16.65
CA TRP A 120 0.71 -14.71 -17.13
C TRP A 120 0.82 -16.03 -16.36
N ALA A 121 0.41 -16.03 -15.10
CA ALA A 121 0.57 -17.19 -14.23
C ALA A 121 -0.53 -17.25 -13.15
N PRO A 122 -1.81 -17.44 -13.54
CA PRO A 122 -2.95 -17.41 -12.61
C PRO A 122 -2.83 -18.45 -11.49
N GLN A 123 -2.13 -19.56 -11.71
CA GLN A 123 -1.90 -20.59 -10.69
C GLN A 123 -1.02 -20.12 -9.51
N PHE A 124 -0.23 -19.08 -9.70
CA PHE A 124 0.62 -18.49 -8.65
C PHE A 124 0.02 -17.25 -8.01
N PHE A 125 -1.15 -16.82 -8.47
CA PHE A 125 -1.79 -15.58 -8.01
C PHE A 125 -2.07 -15.61 -6.51
N ASP A 126 -2.72 -16.67 -6.02
CA ASP A 126 -3.08 -16.79 -4.61
C ASP A 126 -1.82 -16.84 -3.73
N PHE A 127 -0.82 -17.61 -4.13
CA PHE A 127 0.46 -17.68 -3.43
C PHE A 127 1.16 -16.31 -3.39
N THR A 128 1.19 -15.60 -4.51
CA THR A 128 1.84 -14.28 -4.59
C THR A 128 1.08 -13.22 -3.82
N HIS A 129 -0.26 -13.27 -3.87
CA HIS A 129 -1.11 -12.36 -3.09
C HIS A 129 -0.85 -12.52 -1.59
N ASP A 130 -0.91 -13.73 -1.07
CA ASP A 130 -0.72 -14.00 0.35
C ASP A 130 0.72 -13.70 0.81
N TYR A 131 1.71 -14.13 0.02
CA TYR A 131 3.12 -13.94 0.35
C TYR A 131 3.56 -12.48 0.25
N SER A 132 3.12 -11.74 -0.77
CA SER A 132 3.48 -10.33 -0.94
C SER A 132 2.90 -9.46 0.17
N THR A 133 1.70 -9.76 0.64
CA THR A 133 1.09 -9.04 1.75
C THR A 133 1.87 -9.27 3.03
N THR A 134 2.21 -10.52 3.33
CA THR A 134 2.94 -10.89 4.55
C THR A 134 4.40 -10.44 4.52
N THR A 135 5.09 -10.58 3.38
CA THR A 135 6.53 -10.30 3.30
C THR A 135 6.87 -8.81 3.21
N ILE A 136 6.00 -8.00 2.59
CA ILE A 136 6.28 -6.57 2.40
C ILE A 136 5.86 -5.73 3.63
N PHE A 137 4.82 -6.15 4.35
CA PHE A 137 4.25 -5.36 5.43
C PHE A 137 4.51 -5.93 6.85
N TYR A 138 5.06 -7.12 6.98
CA TYR A 138 5.43 -7.75 8.25
C TYR A 138 6.83 -8.33 8.21
#